data_a2e8db02d5fc5f4ecb8f56b32d49e96e
#
_entry.id   a2e8db02d5fc5f4ecb8f56b32d49e96e
#
_cell.length_a   1.000
_cell.length_b   1.000
_cell.length_c   1.000
_cell.angle_alpha   90.00
_cell.angle_beta   90.00
_cell.angle_gamma   90.00
#
_symmetry.space_group_name_H-M   'P 1'
#
loop_
_entity.id
_entity.type
_entity.pdbx_description
1 polymer ?
#
loop_
_entity_poly.entity_id
_entity_poly.type
_entity_poly.pdbx_seq_one_letter_code
_entity_poly.pdbx_strand_id
1 'polypeptide(L)'
;MVIIGPKPGRRTGMALFGYENDTWMFTVFGMAGVEPPSELAEMLPFVDGLAPAHVLAAISMGEPLVDACRFRYPESRWRRYDKMRRFPDGLLVLGDAICSFNRIYGQGMTVAALQAKALSECLRQGTTDLASRYFRAAAKPIGVAWQFAVGGDLSLPEVQGHRPLSVRLSNRYVDRRQTAAETTSQSPNS
;
A
#
# COMPACT_ATOMS: atom_id res chain seq x y z
N MET A 1 -1.45 -1.40 -16.56
CA MET A 1 -1.50 -1.60 -15.09
C MET A 1 -2.95 -1.79 -14.67
N VAL A 2 -3.23 -2.85 -13.89
CA VAL A 2 -4.55 -3.11 -13.26
C VAL A 2 -4.32 -3.32 -11.77
N ILE A 3 -5.07 -2.64 -10.92
CA ILE A 3 -5.02 -2.83 -9.46
C ILE A 3 -6.46 -2.91 -8.96
N ILE A 4 -6.79 -4.01 -8.30
CA ILE A 4 -8.10 -4.25 -7.69
C ILE A 4 -7.86 -4.48 -6.20
N GLY A 5 -8.15 -3.47 -5.39
CA GLY A 5 -7.95 -3.50 -3.94
C GLY A 5 -9.05 -4.28 -3.21
N PRO A 6 -8.79 -4.62 -1.94
CA PRO A 6 -9.81 -5.16 -1.05
C PRO A 6 -10.86 -4.09 -0.73
N LYS A 7 -12.08 -4.53 -0.45
CA LYS A 7 -13.18 -3.66 -0.03
C LYS A 7 -14.05 -4.38 1.01
N PRO A 8 -14.94 -3.68 1.72
CA PRO A 8 -15.90 -4.32 2.61
C PRO A 8 -16.64 -5.47 1.91
N GLY A 9 -16.64 -6.65 2.53
CA GLY A 9 -17.19 -7.88 1.94
C GLY A 9 -16.24 -8.63 1.00
N ARG A 10 -15.09 -8.08 0.62
CA ARG A 10 -14.08 -8.74 -0.22
C ARG A 10 -12.68 -8.39 0.24
N ARG A 11 -12.06 -9.29 0.99
CA ARG A 11 -10.72 -9.13 1.58
C ARG A 11 -9.57 -9.54 0.65
N THR A 12 -9.88 -9.88 -0.57
CA THR A 12 -8.92 -10.28 -1.61
C THR A 12 -8.72 -9.16 -2.62
N GLY A 13 -7.59 -9.18 -3.28
CA GLY A 13 -7.27 -8.26 -4.36
C GLY A 13 -6.16 -8.79 -5.25
N MET A 14 -5.92 -8.07 -6.33
CA MET A 14 -4.85 -8.38 -7.27
C MET A 14 -4.22 -7.11 -7.83
N ALA A 15 -3.01 -7.25 -8.33
CA ALA A 15 -2.32 -6.24 -9.11
C ALA A 15 -1.62 -6.87 -10.31
N LEU A 16 -1.70 -6.21 -11.45
CA LEU A 16 -0.99 -6.56 -12.67
C LEU A 16 -0.22 -5.33 -13.17
N PHE A 17 1.10 -5.44 -13.20
CA PHE A 17 1.99 -4.38 -13.69
C PHE A 17 2.69 -4.86 -14.95
N GLY A 18 2.71 -4.03 -15.99
CA GLY A 18 3.56 -4.25 -17.16
C GLY A 18 4.96 -3.68 -16.91
N TYR A 19 5.95 -4.40 -17.36
CA TYR A 19 7.37 -4.04 -17.34
C TYR A 19 7.95 -4.06 -18.76
N GLU A 20 9.25 -3.79 -18.86
CA GLU A 20 9.98 -3.87 -20.10
C GLU A 20 9.97 -5.30 -20.67
N ASN A 21 10.19 -5.41 -21.99
CA ASN A 21 10.25 -6.68 -22.71
C ASN A 21 8.95 -7.50 -22.65
N ASP A 22 7.80 -6.82 -22.68
CA ASP A 22 6.47 -7.44 -22.62
C ASP A 22 6.27 -8.39 -21.44
N THR A 23 6.99 -8.17 -20.34
CA THR A 23 6.85 -8.93 -19.12
C THR A 23 5.82 -8.30 -18.18
N TRP A 24 5.20 -9.12 -17.34
CA TRP A 24 4.22 -8.68 -16.35
C TRP A 24 4.54 -9.23 -14.97
N MET A 25 4.25 -8.44 -13.97
CA MET A 25 4.19 -8.92 -12.59
C MET A 25 2.73 -9.06 -12.16
N PHE A 26 2.31 -10.29 -11.94
CA PHE A 26 1.01 -10.63 -11.40
C PHE A 26 1.13 -10.92 -9.90
N THR A 27 0.34 -10.23 -9.09
CA THR A 27 0.34 -10.37 -7.64
C THR A 27 -1.09 -10.56 -7.16
N VAL A 28 -1.31 -11.54 -6.30
CA VAL A 28 -2.56 -11.73 -5.56
C VAL A 28 -2.31 -11.47 -4.08
N PHE A 29 -3.30 -10.93 -3.40
CA PHE A 29 -3.16 -10.64 -1.97
C PHE A 29 -4.47 -10.80 -1.20
N GLY A 30 -4.33 -11.14 0.07
CA GLY A 30 -5.43 -11.19 1.02
C GLY A 30 -5.16 -10.30 2.23
N MET A 31 -6.22 -9.82 2.87
CA MET A 31 -6.17 -9.00 4.07
C MET A 31 -7.04 -9.60 5.18
N ALA A 32 -6.82 -9.11 6.41
CA ALA A 32 -7.62 -9.49 7.58
C ALA A 32 -7.74 -11.01 7.77
N GLY A 33 -6.62 -11.74 7.65
CA GLY A 33 -6.55 -13.18 7.86
C GLY A 33 -6.84 -14.05 6.63
N VAL A 34 -7.17 -13.46 5.48
CA VAL A 34 -7.23 -14.20 4.21
C VAL A 34 -5.81 -14.40 3.70
N GLU A 35 -5.42 -15.65 3.50
CA GLU A 35 -4.11 -16.00 2.94
C GLU A 35 -4.26 -16.29 1.44
N PRO A 36 -3.49 -15.62 0.58
CA PRO A 36 -3.45 -15.94 -0.84
C PRO A 36 -2.75 -17.28 -1.06
N PRO A 37 -3.01 -17.97 -2.18
CA PRO A 37 -2.32 -19.19 -2.52
C PRO A 37 -0.82 -18.96 -2.72
N SER A 38 -0.02 -20.00 -2.49
CA SER A 38 1.41 -20.03 -2.76
C SER A 38 1.75 -20.68 -4.10
N GLU A 39 0.81 -21.44 -4.66
CA GLU A 39 0.99 -22.15 -5.92
C GLU A 39 0.44 -21.32 -7.09
N LEU A 40 1.22 -21.22 -8.16
CA LEU A 40 0.86 -20.43 -9.34
C LEU A 40 -0.48 -20.89 -9.96
N ALA A 41 -0.71 -22.19 -10.01
CA ALA A 41 -1.93 -22.76 -10.56
C ALA A 41 -3.22 -22.33 -9.82
N GLU A 42 -3.09 -21.96 -8.54
CA GLU A 42 -4.21 -21.55 -7.71
C GLU A 42 -4.46 -20.02 -7.75
N MET A 43 -3.52 -19.24 -8.29
CA MET A 43 -3.62 -17.78 -8.29
C MET A 43 -4.76 -17.26 -9.17
N LEU A 44 -4.96 -17.84 -10.35
CA LEU A 44 -6.07 -17.44 -11.23
C LEU A 44 -7.44 -17.81 -10.64
N PRO A 45 -7.67 -19.03 -10.15
CA PRO A 45 -8.91 -19.36 -9.45
C PRO A 45 -9.18 -18.48 -8.23
N PHE A 46 -8.14 -18.06 -7.50
CA PHE A 46 -8.27 -17.18 -6.32
C PHE A 46 -8.83 -15.79 -6.66
N VAL A 47 -8.59 -15.31 -7.86
CA VAL A 47 -9.06 -14.00 -8.34
C VAL A 47 -10.20 -14.10 -9.38
N ASP A 48 -10.76 -15.28 -9.55
CA ASP A 48 -11.93 -15.48 -10.42
C ASP A 48 -13.09 -14.60 -9.96
N GLY A 49 -13.73 -13.94 -10.93
CA GLY A 49 -14.79 -12.94 -10.66
C GLY A 49 -14.29 -11.61 -10.04
N LEU A 50 -12.97 -11.45 -9.80
CA LEU A 50 -12.39 -10.23 -9.27
C LEU A 50 -12.02 -9.25 -10.37
N ALA A 51 -11.37 -9.73 -11.43
CA ALA A 51 -10.95 -8.93 -12.57
C ALA A 51 -11.84 -9.16 -13.80
N PRO A 52 -11.85 -8.21 -14.75
CA PRO A 52 -12.50 -8.41 -16.03
C PRO A 52 -11.98 -9.67 -16.74
N ALA A 53 -12.87 -10.42 -17.40
CA ALA A 53 -12.53 -11.69 -18.03
C ALA A 53 -11.36 -11.60 -19.03
N HIS A 54 -11.26 -10.49 -19.78
CA HIS A 54 -10.15 -10.28 -20.73
C HIS A 54 -8.80 -10.14 -20.04
N VAL A 55 -8.74 -9.60 -18.81
CA VAL A 55 -7.51 -9.49 -18.02
C VAL A 55 -7.08 -10.89 -17.55
N LEU A 56 -8.01 -11.68 -17.02
CA LEU A 56 -7.74 -13.06 -16.58
C LEU A 56 -7.31 -13.94 -17.76
N ALA A 57 -7.97 -13.80 -18.93
CA ALA A 57 -7.60 -14.50 -20.14
C ALA A 57 -6.17 -14.13 -20.61
N ALA A 58 -5.80 -12.85 -20.55
CA ALA A 58 -4.45 -12.43 -20.89
C ALA A 58 -3.40 -13.04 -19.95
N ILE A 59 -3.67 -13.06 -18.63
CA ILE A 59 -2.76 -13.67 -17.67
C ILE A 59 -2.62 -15.18 -17.90
N SER A 60 -3.73 -15.88 -18.19
CA SER A 60 -3.73 -17.33 -18.43
C SER A 60 -2.97 -17.76 -19.70
N MET A 61 -2.78 -16.85 -20.65
CA MET A 61 -1.99 -17.05 -21.88
C MET A 61 -0.50 -16.75 -21.66
N GLY A 62 -0.15 -16.12 -20.55
CA GLY A 62 1.25 -15.79 -20.23
C GLY A 62 2.06 -17.00 -19.80
N GLU A 63 3.34 -17.00 -20.13
CA GLU A 63 4.29 -18.00 -19.66
C GLU A 63 4.92 -17.54 -18.35
N PRO A 64 4.85 -18.33 -17.25
CA PRO A 64 5.51 -18.00 -16.00
C PRO A 64 7.03 -17.98 -16.17
N LEU A 65 7.66 -16.88 -15.80
CA LEU A 65 9.12 -16.74 -15.88
C LEU A 65 9.82 -17.18 -14.58
N VAL A 66 9.11 -17.21 -13.47
CA VAL A 66 9.62 -17.60 -12.14
C VAL A 66 8.49 -18.22 -11.32
N ASP A 67 8.88 -18.96 -10.28
CA ASP A 67 7.92 -19.47 -9.30
C ASP A 67 7.26 -18.36 -8.49
N ALA A 68 6.08 -18.63 -7.95
CA ALA A 68 5.37 -17.69 -7.10
C ALA A 68 6.16 -17.46 -5.79
N CYS A 69 6.37 -16.19 -5.44
CA CYS A 69 7.01 -15.79 -4.19
C CYS A 69 5.98 -15.27 -3.22
N ARG A 70 5.94 -15.83 -2.00
CA ARG A 70 5.02 -15.40 -0.94
C ARG A 70 5.69 -14.44 0.04
N PHE A 71 4.98 -13.35 0.33
CA PHE A 71 5.38 -12.39 1.35
C PHE A 71 4.23 -12.21 2.34
N ARG A 72 4.55 -12.14 3.63
CA ARG A 72 3.61 -11.79 4.68
C ARG A 72 3.99 -10.44 5.28
N TYR A 73 3.01 -9.55 5.34
CA TYR A 73 3.17 -8.24 5.95
C TYR A 73 2.12 -8.07 7.05
N PRO A 74 2.48 -8.35 8.32
CA PRO A 74 1.50 -8.48 9.40
C PRO A 74 0.85 -7.16 9.79
N GLU A 75 1.56 -6.04 9.67
CA GLU A 75 1.09 -4.73 10.14
C GLU A 75 1.84 -3.57 9.48
N SER A 76 1.19 -2.43 9.30
CA SER A 76 1.85 -1.16 9.10
C SER A 76 2.42 -0.68 10.44
N ARG A 77 3.66 -0.15 10.45
CA ARG A 77 4.33 0.25 11.69
C ARG A 77 4.99 1.61 11.56
N TRP A 78 4.61 2.56 12.41
CA TRP A 78 5.24 3.85 12.52
C TRP A 78 5.96 4.01 13.87
N ARG A 79 7.28 4.04 13.84
CA ARG A 79 8.13 4.31 14.99
C ARG A 79 8.22 5.82 15.19
N ARG A 80 7.64 6.31 16.26
CA ARG A 80 7.45 7.73 16.54
C ARG A 80 8.72 8.40 17.08
N TYR A 81 9.83 8.34 16.31
CA TYR A 81 11.07 9.05 16.65
C TYR A 81 10.87 10.57 16.76
N ASP A 82 9.92 11.13 16.05
CA ASP A 82 9.51 12.54 16.17
C ASP A 82 8.98 12.94 17.55
N LYS A 83 8.61 11.97 18.39
CA LYS A 83 8.13 12.15 19.77
C LYS A 83 9.19 11.89 20.84
N MET A 84 10.36 11.40 20.44
CA MET A 84 11.44 11.15 21.38
C MET A 84 12.05 12.45 21.86
N ARG A 85 12.31 12.55 23.18
CA ARG A 85 12.98 13.71 23.78
C ARG A 85 14.49 13.68 23.57
N ARG A 86 15.07 12.48 23.46
CA ARG A 86 16.50 12.24 23.22
C ARG A 86 16.64 11.16 22.17
N PHE A 87 17.59 11.29 21.31
CA PHE A 87 17.97 10.30 20.30
C PHE A 87 19.49 10.19 20.30
N PRO A 88 20.08 9.00 20.06
CA PRO A 88 21.54 8.81 20.05
C PRO A 88 22.21 9.74 19.05
N ASP A 89 23.31 10.37 19.48
CA ASP A 89 24.13 11.19 18.58
C ASP A 89 24.81 10.31 17.52
N GLY A 90 24.98 10.86 16.33
CA GLY A 90 25.61 10.16 15.21
C GLY A 90 24.76 9.09 14.55
N LEU A 91 23.52 8.85 15.00
CA LEU A 91 22.59 7.88 14.41
C LEU A 91 21.40 8.59 13.75
N LEU A 92 21.06 8.13 12.55
CA LEU A 92 19.81 8.48 11.87
C LEU A 92 19.14 7.23 11.33
N VAL A 93 17.82 7.24 11.28
CA VAL A 93 16.99 6.19 10.68
C VAL A 93 16.23 6.76 9.49
N LEU A 94 16.06 5.96 8.44
CA LEU A 94 15.44 6.38 7.17
C LEU A 94 14.53 5.29 6.62
N GLY A 95 13.55 5.67 5.81
CA GLY A 95 12.68 4.74 5.09
C GLY A 95 11.81 3.89 6.01
N ASP A 96 11.73 2.61 5.69
CA ASP A 96 10.92 1.64 6.43
C ASP A 96 11.38 1.45 7.89
N ALA A 97 12.62 1.81 8.21
CA ALA A 97 13.09 1.84 9.59
C ALA A 97 12.39 2.90 10.45
N ILE A 98 11.81 3.94 9.86
CA ILE A 98 10.91 4.88 10.55
C ILE A 98 9.47 4.43 10.42
N CYS A 99 9.00 4.23 9.19
CA CYS A 99 7.62 3.90 8.92
C CYS A 99 7.50 2.93 7.77
N SER A 100 6.99 1.75 8.07
CA SER A 100 6.69 0.73 7.08
C SER A 100 5.18 0.63 6.87
N PHE A 101 4.75 0.53 5.62
CA PHE A 101 3.35 0.44 5.22
C PHE A 101 3.06 -0.91 4.60
N ASN A 102 1.81 -1.35 4.67
CA ASN A 102 1.35 -2.46 3.86
C ASN A 102 1.63 -2.15 2.37
N ARG A 103 2.31 -3.07 1.71
CA ARG A 103 2.82 -2.89 0.33
C ARG A 103 1.72 -2.68 -0.70
N ILE A 104 0.50 -3.12 -0.42
CA ILE A 104 -0.65 -2.92 -1.32
C ILE A 104 -0.95 -1.44 -1.61
N TYR A 105 -0.54 -0.52 -0.73
CA TYR A 105 -0.74 0.92 -0.94
C TYR A 105 0.32 1.58 -1.82
N GLY A 106 1.43 0.89 -2.13
CA GLY A 106 2.48 1.38 -3.02
C GLY A 106 3.22 2.65 -2.56
N GLN A 107 3.07 3.06 -1.29
CA GLN A 107 3.53 4.38 -0.80
C GLN A 107 4.96 4.39 -0.24
N GLY A 108 5.53 3.22 0.07
CA GLY A 108 6.79 3.11 0.82
C GLY A 108 7.94 3.86 0.16
N MET A 109 8.19 3.63 -1.12
CA MET A 109 9.29 4.28 -1.86
C MET A 109 9.12 5.80 -1.96
N THR A 110 7.92 6.28 -2.25
CA THR A 110 7.61 7.72 -2.32
C THR A 110 7.86 8.40 -0.98
N VAL A 111 7.40 7.78 0.11
CA VAL A 111 7.62 8.32 1.46
C VAL A 111 9.10 8.31 1.84
N ALA A 112 9.85 7.26 1.48
CA ALA A 112 11.29 7.21 1.70
C ALA A 112 12.03 8.31 0.92
N ALA A 113 11.65 8.58 -0.32
CA ALA A 113 12.21 9.68 -1.11
C ALA A 113 11.91 11.06 -0.49
N LEU A 114 10.70 11.28 0.02
CA LEU A 114 10.34 12.50 0.74
C LEU A 114 11.10 12.64 2.06
N GLN A 115 11.37 11.54 2.75
CA GLN A 115 12.23 11.54 3.94
C GLN A 115 13.68 11.92 3.57
N ALA A 116 14.23 11.38 2.48
CA ALA A 116 15.55 11.73 2.00
C ALA A 116 15.66 13.22 1.64
N LYS A 117 14.63 13.77 0.99
CA LYS A 117 14.54 15.22 0.73
C LYS A 117 14.52 16.04 2.01
N ALA A 118 13.75 15.63 3.01
CA ALA A 118 13.69 16.30 4.32
C ALA A 118 15.06 16.24 5.03
N LEU A 119 15.76 15.09 4.95
CA LEU A 119 17.10 14.95 5.51
C LEU A 119 18.10 15.89 4.82
N SER A 120 18.10 15.94 3.49
CA SER A 120 18.96 16.85 2.70
C SER A 120 18.76 18.30 3.11
N GLU A 121 17.50 18.74 3.32
CA GLU A 121 17.18 20.09 3.77
C GLU A 121 17.71 20.36 5.19
N CYS A 122 17.56 19.41 6.09
CA CYS A 122 18.07 19.52 7.46
C CYS A 122 19.62 19.60 7.48
N LEU A 123 20.30 18.84 6.63
CA LEU A 123 21.77 18.84 6.52
C LEU A 123 22.30 20.18 6.02
N ARG A 124 21.61 20.83 5.06
CA ARG A 124 22.00 22.17 4.59
C ARG A 124 21.96 23.24 5.70
N GLN A 125 21.15 23.02 6.72
CA GLN A 125 21.02 23.90 7.88
C GLN A 125 22.05 23.57 9.00
N GLY A 126 22.96 22.62 8.77
CA GLY A 126 23.95 22.17 9.73
C GLY A 126 23.57 20.90 10.48
N THR A 127 24.47 20.43 11.34
CA THR A 127 24.32 19.14 12.04
C THR A 127 23.81 19.26 13.47
N THR A 128 23.68 20.46 14.01
CA THR A 128 23.14 20.70 15.36
C THR A 128 21.70 20.22 15.45
N ASP A 129 21.41 19.37 16.44
CA ASP A 129 20.08 18.76 16.65
C ASP A 129 19.49 18.08 15.39
N LEU A 130 20.36 17.60 14.50
CA LEU A 130 19.97 17.06 13.19
C LEU A 130 18.88 15.99 13.29
N ALA A 131 19.04 14.99 14.17
CA ALA A 131 18.09 13.91 14.33
C ALA A 131 16.69 14.43 14.71
N SER A 132 16.60 15.32 15.68
CA SER A 132 15.34 15.91 16.15
C SER A 132 14.64 16.75 15.07
N ARG A 133 15.41 17.56 14.32
CA ARG A 133 14.89 18.38 13.21
C ARG A 133 14.40 17.49 12.07
N TYR A 134 15.20 16.50 11.70
CA TYR A 134 14.89 15.57 10.64
C TYR A 134 13.64 14.73 10.95
N PHE A 135 13.55 14.10 12.12
CA PHE A 135 12.38 13.28 12.45
C PHE A 135 11.08 14.08 12.48
N ARG A 136 11.12 15.34 12.95
CA ARG A 136 9.96 16.23 12.89
C ARG A 136 9.57 16.59 11.45
N ALA A 137 10.56 16.83 10.58
CA ALA A 137 10.32 17.12 9.18
C ALA A 137 9.78 15.90 8.43
N ALA A 138 10.37 14.71 8.64
CA ALA A 138 9.96 13.45 8.07
C ALA A 138 8.56 13.01 8.51
N ALA A 139 8.16 13.34 9.75
CA ALA A 139 6.83 13.00 10.27
C ALA A 139 5.68 13.62 9.46
N LYS A 140 5.92 14.73 8.73
CA LYS A 140 4.87 15.38 7.92
C LYS A 140 4.42 14.50 6.74
N PRO A 141 5.30 14.12 5.78
CA PRO A 141 4.92 13.25 4.68
C PRO A 141 4.49 11.85 5.15
N ILE A 142 5.15 11.31 6.20
CA ILE A 142 4.74 10.05 6.81
C ILE A 142 3.30 10.13 7.32
N GLY A 143 2.92 11.21 8.02
CA GLY A 143 1.59 11.39 8.58
C GLY A 143 0.49 11.37 7.54
N VAL A 144 0.72 12.00 6.38
CA VAL A 144 -0.23 11.97 5.26
C VAL A 144 -0.41 10.54 4.74
N ALA A 145 0.69 9.85 4.41
CA ALA A 145 0.66 8.47 3.92
C ALA A 145 0.05 7.50 4.95
N TRP A 146 0.36 7.70 6.24
CA TRP A 146 -0.19 6.91 7.34
C TRP A 146 -1.71 7.01 7.42
N GLN A 147 -2.26 8.21 7.29
CA GLN A 147 -3.71 8.40 7.32
C GLN A 147 -4.41 7.67 6.19
N PHE A 148 -3.83 7.66 4.97
CA PHE A 148 -4.37 6.91 3.85
C PHE A 148 -4.28 5.40 4.05
N ALA A 149 -3.12 4.88 4.47
CA ALA A 149 -2.92 3.45 4.67
C ALA A 149 -3.81 2.91 5.80
N VAL A 150 -3.77 3.53 6.98
CA VAL A 150 -4.60 3.12 8.13
C VAL A 150 -6.09 3.34 7.83
N GLY A 151 -6.43 4.44 7.13
CA GLY A 151 -7.80 4.68 6.67
C GLY A 151 -8.31 3.57 5.76
N GLY A 152 -7.50 3.12 4.83
CA GLY A 152 -7.78 1.98 3.96
C GLY A 152 -7.93 0.66 4.72
N ASP A 153 -6.99 0.33 5.62
CA ASP A 153 -7.08 -0.86 6.46
C ASP A 153 -8.36 -0.86 7.31
N LEU A 154 -8.69 0.28 7.92
CA LEU A 154 -9.89 0.46 8.75
C LEU A 154 -11.20 0.52 7.95
N SER A 155 -11.16 0.51 6.62
CA SER A 155 -12.38 0.34 5.80
C SER A 155 -12.94 -1.08 5.92
N LEU A 156 -12.07 -2.06 6.18
CA LEU A 156 -12.46 -3.45 6.38
C LEU A 156 -13.01 -3.66 7.81
N PRO A 157 -14.24 -4.17 7.98
CA PRO A 157 -14.84 -4.37 9.29
C PRO A 157 -14.03 -5.29 10.22
N GLU A 158 -13.31 -6.24 9.64
CA GLU A 158 -12.51 -7.25 10.35
C GLU A 158 -11.20 -6.68 10.92
N VAL A 159 -10.73 -5.53 10.41
CA VAL A 159 -9.53 -4.89 10.94
C VAL A 159 -9.87 -4.17 12.24
N GLN A 160 -9.17 -4.56 13.32
CA GLN A 160 -9.35 -3.93 14.61
C GLN A 160 -8.65 -2.57 14.68
N GLY A 161 -9.31 -1.57 15.26
CA GLY A 161 -8.75 -0.25 15.44
C GLY A 161 -9.80 0.83 15.70
N HIS A 162 -9.34 1.94 16.28
CA HIS A 162 -10.18 3.11 16.48
C HIS A 162 -10.46 3.76 15.12
N ARG A 163 -11.75 3.99 14.83
CA ARG A 163 -12.24 4.62 13.58
C ARG A 163 -12.72 6.06 13.84
N PRO A 164 -11.83 7.06 13.75
CA PRO A 164 -12.23 8.46 13.89
C PRO A 164 -13.32 8.83 12.88
N LEU A 165 -14.13 9.84 13.19
CA LEU A 165 -15.18 10.32 12.27
C LEU A 165 -14.62 10.74 10.92
N SER A 166 -13.44 11.35 10.89
CA SER A 166 -12.74 11.71 9.65
C SER A 166 -12.46 10.49 8.76
N VAL A 167 -11.98 9.40 9.34
CA VAL A 167 -11.71 8.14 8.60
C VAL A 167 -13.02 7.54 8.09
N ARG A 168 -14.08 7.53 8.90
CA ARG A 168 -15.41 7.03 8.48
C ARG A 168 -15.98 7.82 7.30
N LEU A 169 -15.87 9.15 7.33
CA LEU A 169 -16.33 10.01 6.25
C LEU A 169 -15.50 9.84 4.98
N SER A 170 -14.18 9.80 5.10
CA SER A 170 -13.27 9.57 3.97
C SER A 170 -13.54 8.20 3.31
N ASN A 171 -13.65 7.14 4.10
CA ASN A 171 -13.93 5.81 3.56
C ASN A 171 -15.29 5.74 2.85
N ARG A 172 -16.33 6.37 3.41
CA ARG A 172 -17.66 6.46 2.75
C ARG A 172 -17.60 7.24 1.44
N TYR A 173 -16.78 8.28 1.36
CA TYR A 173 -16.59 9.04 0.13
C TYR A 173 -15.87 8.20 -0.93
N VAL A 174 -14.77 7.54 -0.56
CA VAL A 174 -13.99 6.67 -1.46
C VAL A 174 -14.87 5.52 -1.98
N ASP A 175 -15.61 4.85 -1.12
CA ASP A 175 -16.52 3.76 -1.47
C ASP A 175 -17.56 4.20 -2.52
N ARG A 176 -18.20 5.35 -2.32
CA ARG A 176 -19.14 5.91 -3.31
C ARG A 176 -18.49 6.19 -4.65
N ARG A 177 -17.26 6.71 -4.65
CA ARG A 177 -16.52 6.99 -5.88
C ARG A 177 -16.14 5.73 -6.63
N GLN A 178 -15.71 4.69 -5.91
CA GLN A 178 -15.37 3.39 -6.50
C GLN A 178 -16.62 2.72 -7.08
N THR A 179 -17.73 2.70 -6.36
CA THR A 179 -19.01 2.16 -6.86
C THR A 179 -19.48 2.89 -8.13
N ALA A 180 -19.38 4.22 -8.16
CA ALA A 180 -19.74 5.01 -9.35
C ALA A 180 -18.84 4.69 -10.55
N ALA A 181 -17.53 4.47 -10.33
CA ALA A 181 -16.60 4.10 -11.38
C ALA A 181 -16.87 2.68 -11.92
N GLU A 182 -17.21 1.72 -11.05
CA GLU A 182 -17.57 0.35 -11.44
C GLU A 182 -18.84 0.34 -12.32
N THR A 183 -19.86 1.14 -11.98
CA THR A 183 -21.10 1.23 -12.77
C THR A 183 -20.90 1.92 -14.12
N THR A 184 -20.01 2.91 -14.21
CA THR A 184 -19.73 3.61 -15.47
C THR A 184 -18.94 2.72 -16.44
N SER A 185 -18.06 1.85 -15.95
CA SER A 185 -17.27 0.94 -16.78
C SER A 185 -18.07 -0.26 -17.31
N GLN A 186 -19.25 -0.52 -16.77
CA GLN A 186 -20.15 -1.61 -17.21
C GLN A 186 -21.21 -1.17 -18.22
N SER A 187 -21.29 0.11 -18.58
CA SER A 187 -22.20 0.55 -19.62
C SER A 187 -21.64 0.11 -20.98
N PRO A 188 -22.28 -0.82 -21.71
CA PRO A 188 -21.86 -1.17 -23.06
C PRO A 188 -22.04 0.05 -23.94
N ASN A 189 -21.00 0.40 -24.71
CA ASN A 189 -21.15 1.32 -25.81
C ASN A 189 -22.24 0.79 -26.74
N SER A 190 -23.39 1.45 -26.74
CA SER A 190 -24.45 1.29 -27.72
C SER A 190 -24.05 1.98 -29.02
#